data_20ce507c43f256b2ab4c458f26fbbade
#
_entry.id   20ce507c43f256b2ab4c458f26fbbade
#
_cell.length_a   1.000
_cell.length_b   1.000
_cell.length_c   1.000
_cell.angle_alpha   90.00
_cell.angle_beta   90.00
_cell.angle_gamma   90.00
#
_symmetry.space_group_name_H-M   'P 1'
#
loop_
_entity.id
_entity.type
_entity.pdbx_description
1 polymer ?
#
loop_
_entity_poly.entity_id
_entity_poly.type
_entity_poly.pdbx_seq_one_letter_code
_entity_poly.pdbx_strand_id
1 'polypeptide(L)'
;MFSALLDTCVLVPSRARDVLLEIASTGAFRPLWSSEVLAELDRTLRRLLGKRGVSPEETEAYLTRLFRQMETAFPDARVTEWESLVETIQLPDPDDRHVVAAARAGRADVIVTDNLGHFPPAALPAPLMRQSLDDFLLDSLDLHPELVVSAVHAVAGRTGRSGPAMTAHDVAIYLQSHGMPAFGERLLAELAQADPRRDGSTST
;
A
#
# COMPACT_ATOMS: atom_id res chain seq x y z
N MET A 1 12.99 -6.88 10.95
CA MET A 1 12.41 -6.14 9.80
C MET A 1 11.04 -5.67 10.23
N PHE A 2 10.76 -4.40 10.08
CA PHE A 2 9.47 -3.79 10.39
C PHE A 2 8.36 -4.41 9.53
N SER A 3 7.21 -4.73 10.10
CA SER A 3 6.14 -5.45 9.43
C SER A 3 4.82 -4.69 9.50
N ALA A 4 4.16 -4.60 8.36
CA ALA A 4 2.92 -3.86 8.19
C ALA A 4 1.79 -4.77 7.72
N LEU A 5 0.71 -4.88 8.47
CA LEU A 5 -0.52 -5.46 7.96
C LEU A 5 -1.24 -4.43 7.10
N LEU A 6 -1.46 -4.77 5.85
CA LEU A 6 -2.10 -3.91 4.87
C LEU A 6 -3.60 -4.22 4.85
N ASP A 7 -4.42 -3.24 5.23
CA ASP A 7 -5.86 -3.33 5.15
C ASP A 7 -6.33 -3.24 3.69
N THR A 8 -7.49 -3.79 3.40
CA THR A 8 -8.11 -3.78 2.07
C THR A 8 -8.18 -2.39 1.46
N CYS A 9 -8.53 -1.37 2.26
CA CYS A 9 -8.72 -0.01 1.76
C CYS A 9 -7.45 0.59 1.11
N VAL A 10 -6.25 0.24 1.59
CA VAL A 10 -4.98 0.72 1.02
C VAL A 10 -4.50 -0.09 -0.18
N LEU A 11 -5.07 -1.29 -0.37
CA LEU A 11 -4.77 -2.17 -1.51
C LEU A 11 -5.70 -1.95 -2.72
N VAL A 12 -6.85 -1.31 -2.53
CA VAL A 12 -7.83 -1.04 -3.59
C VAL A 12 -7.33 -0.01 -4.62
N PRO A 13 -6.74 1.14 -4.25
CA PRO A 13 -6.23 2.12 -5.20
C PRO A 13 -5.00 1.58 -5.94
N SER A 14 -5.12 1.28 -7.24
CA SER A 14 -4.09 0.55 -7.98
C SER A 14 -2.71 1.22 -7.96
N ARG A 15 -2.62 2.54 -8.14
CA ARG A 15 -1.32 3.24 -8.13
C ARG A 15 -0.70 3.30 -6.75
N ALA A 16 -1.50 3.58 -5.72
CA ALA A 16 -1.03 3.57 -4.34
C ALA A 16 -0.52 2.18 -3.96
N ARG A 17 -1.29 1.14 -4.28
CA ARG A 17 -0.87 -0.26 -4.10
C ARG A 17 0.43 -0.57 -4.83
N ASP A 18 0.56 -0.14 -6.10
CA ASP A 18 1.76 -0.42 -6.89
C ASP A 18 3.01 0.22 -6.25
N VAL A 19 2.90 1.46 -5.76
CA VAL A 19 4.01 2.14 -5.06
C VAL A 19 4.28 1.47 -3.70
N LEU A 20 3.24 1.20 -2.90
CA LEU A 20 3.36 0.56 -1.59
C LEU A 20 4.06 -0.80 -1.69
N LEU A 21 3.63 -1.65 -2.63
CA LEU A 21 4.21 -2.98 -2.82
C LEU A 21 5.60 -2.91 -3.46
N GLU A 22 5.89 -1.93 -4.32
CA GLU A 22 7.24 -1.74 -4.85
C GLU A 22 8.22 -1.33 -3.75
N ILE A 23 7.81 -0.43 -2.83
CA ILE A 23 8.62 -0.09 -1.65
C ILE A 23 8.86 -1.33 -0.79
N ALA A 24 7.83 -2.14 -0.54
CA ALA A 24 7.99 -3.42 0.17
C ALA A 24 9.00 -4.35 -0.52
N SER A 25 9.00 -4.39 -1.86
CA SER A 25 9.92 -5.25 -2.64
C SER A 25 11.40 -4.84 -2.50
N THR A 26 11.69 -3.60 -2.11
CA THR A 26 13.06 -3.16 -1.78
C THR A 26 13.55 -3.66 -0.41
N GLY A 27 12.67 -4.25 0.40
CA GLY A 27 12.97 -4.68 1.77
C GLY A 27 12.83 -3.58 2.82
N ALA A 28 12.27 -2.41 2.49
CA ALA A 28 12.02 -1.33 3.44
C ALA A 28 11.09 -1.78 4.59
N PHE A 29 10.11 -2.62 4.27
CA PHE A 29 9.25 -3.27 5.27
C PHE A 29 8.74 -4.62 4.75
N ARG A 30 8.22 -5.46 5.67
CA ARG A 30 7.56 -6.74 5.35
C ARG A 30 6.05 -6.52 5.27
N PRO A 31 5.41 -6.64 4.10
CA PRO A 31 3.96 -6.56 3.97
C PRO A 31 3.31 -7.83 4.52
N LEU A 32 2.13 -7.68 5.12
CA LEU A 32 1.30 -8.77 5.61
C LEU A 32 -0.15 -8.57 5.20
N TRP A 33 -0.86 -9.66 4.94
CA TRP A 33 -2.32 -9.70 4.71
C TRP A 33 -2.88 -11.06 5.07
N SER A 34 -4.16 -11.10 5.41
CA SER A 34 -4.89 -12.36 5.64
C SER A 34 -5.62 -12.82 4.39
N SER A 35 -6.13 -14.04 4.43
CA SER A 35 -7.05 -14.56 3.41
C SER A 35 -8.32 -13.70 3.31
N GLU A 36 -8.83 -13.16 4.44
CA GLU A 36 -10.03 -12.32 4.42
C GLU A 36 -9.76 -10.96 3.78
N VAL A 37 -8.62 -10.31 4.08
CA VAL A 37 -8.20 -9.07 3.38
C VAL A 37 -8.15 -9.27 1.87
N LEU A 38 -7.60 -10.40 1.40
CA LEU A 38 -7.56 -10.70 -0.03
C LEU A 38 -8.93 -10.98 -0.61
N ALA A 39 -9.83 -11.64 0.13
CA ALA A 39 -11.20 -11.89 -0.28
C ALA A 39 -12.01 -10.58 -0.39
N GLU A 40 -11.82 -9.66 0.55
CA GLU A 40 -12.42 -8.32 0.48
C GLU A 40 -11.88 -7.51 -0.70
N LEU A 41 -10.57 -7.57 -0.95
CA LEU A 41 -9.94 -6.93 -2.09
C LEU A 41 -10.54 -7.46 -3.41
N ASP A 42 -10.70 -8.78 -3.53
CA ASP A 42 -11.34 -9.42 -4.70
C ASP A 42 -12.77 -8.89 -4.89
N ARG A 43 -13.62 -8.97 -3.85
CA ARG A 43 -15.01 -8.51 -3.89
C ARG A 43 -15.10 -7.02 -4.29
N THR A 44 -14.23 -6.20 -3.70
CA THR A 44 -14.23 -4.76 -3.94
C THR A 44 -13.78 -4.41 -5.36
N LEU A 45 -12.71 -5.04 -5.84
CA LEU A 45 -12.21 -4.81 -7.20
C LEU A 45 -13.19 -5.30 -8.26
N ARG A 46 -13.83 -6.48 -8.08
CA ARG A 46 -14.89 -6.96 -8.99
C ARG A 46 -16.03 -5.94 -9.10
N ARG A 47 -16.50 -5.43 -7.97
CA ARG A 47 -17.54 -4.41 -7.93
C ARG A 47 -17.12 -3.12 -8.64
N LEU A 48 -15.89 -2.64 -8.44
CA LEU A 48 -15.38 -1.41 -9.04
C LEU A 48 -15.16 -1.56 -10.55
N LEU A 49 -14.58 -2.67 -10.99
CA LEU A 49 -14.35 -2.95 -12.41
C LEU A 49 -15.68 -3.12 -13.15
N GLY A 50 -16.64 -3.84 -12.56
CA GLY A 50 -17.99 -3.97 -13.12
C GLY A 50 -18.69 -2.61 -13.28
N LYS A 51 -18.58 -1.70 -12.29
CA LYS A 51 -19.10 -0.33 -12.41
C LYS A 51 -18.44 0.49 -13.53
N ARG A 52 -17.21 0.14 -13.92
CA ARG A 52 -16.46 0.75 -15.04
C ARG A 52 -16.76 0.07 -16.38
N GLY A 53 -17.62 -0.93 -16.43
CA GLY A 53 -17.98 -1.65 -17.64
C GLY A 53 -16.93 -2.67 -18.10
N VAL A 54 -16.00 -3.07 -17.24
CA VAL A 54 -15.04 -4.15 -17.54
C VAL A 54 -15.78 -5.48 -17.53
N SER A 55 -15.54 -6.32 -18.53
CA SER A 55 -16.20 -7.63 -18.63
C SER A 55 -15.82 -8.58 -17.49
N PRO A 56 -16.67 -9.57 -17.16
CA PRO A 56 -16.33 -10.58 -16.14
C PRO A 56 -15.03 -11.33 -16.46
N GLU A 57 -14.79 -11.67 -17.73
CA GLU A 57 -13.60 -12.40 -18.20
C GLU A 57 -12.33 -11.58 -18.00
N GLU A 58 -12.36 -10.29 -18.40
CA GLU A 58 -11.24 -9.37 -18.19
C GLU A 58 -10.98 -9.12 -16.71
N THR A 59 -12.04 -9.02 -15.92
CA THR A 59 -11.96 -8.87 -14.47
C THR A 59 -11.27 -10.08 -13.84
N GLU A 60 -11.68 -11.31 -14.21
CA GLU A 60 -11.09 -12.55 -13.73
C GLU A 60 -9.60 -12.65 -14.10
N ALA A 61 -9.27 -12.35 -15.35
CA ALA A 61 -7.88 -12.37 -15.82
C ALA A 61 -7.01 -11.35 -15.08
N TYR A 62 -7.55 -10.16 -14.80
CA TYR A 62 -6.86 -9.12 -14.01
C TYR A 62 -6.61 -9.57 -12.57
N LEU A 63 -7.63 -10.08 -11.87
CA LEU A 63 -7.52 -10.48 -10.46
C LEU A 63 -6.60 -11.69 -10.29
N THR A 64 -6.72 -12.70 -11.15
CA THR A 64 -5.83 -13.85 -11.16
C THR A 64 -4.37 -13.43 -11.30
N ARG A 65 -4.09 -12.49 -12.21
CA ARG A 65 -2.74 -11.96 -12.39
C ARG A 65 -2.26 -11.18 -11.18
N LEU A 66 -3.11 -10.31 -10.61
CA LEU A 66 -2.79 -9.50 -9.45
C LEU A 66 -2.41 -10.35 -8.25
N PHE A 67 -3.26 -11.30 -7.86
CA PHE A 67 -3.01 -12.14 -6.69
C PHE A 67 -1.79 -13.04 -6.88
N ARG A 68 -1.60 -13.60 -8.08
CA ARG A 68 -0.39 -14.36 -8.39
C ARG A 68 0.87 -13.51 -8.27
N GLN A 69 0.84 -12.26 -8.73
CA GLN A 69 1.98 -11.34 -8.59
C GLN A 69 2.27 -11.02 -7.12
N MET A 70 1.25 -10.75 -6.32
CA MET A 70 1.39 -10.52 -4.88
C MET A 70 1.97 -11.74 -4.16
N GLU A 71 1.46 -12.93 -4.42
CA GLU A 71 1.95 -14.18 -3.85
C GLU A 71 3.40 -14.51 -4.26
N THR A 72 3.73 -14.26 -5.53
CA THR A 72 5.10 -14.53 -6.04
C THR A 72 6.11 -13.53 -5.46
N ALA A 73 5.73 -12.26 -5.35
CA ALA A 73 6.63 -11.22 -4.84
C ALA A 73 6.81 -11.31 -3.31
N PHE A 74 5.79 -11.78 -2.59
CA PHE A 74 5.77 -11.81 -1.14
C PHE A 74 5.25 -13.17 -0.59
N PRO A 75 6.01 -14.25 -0.76
CA PRO A 75 5.57 -15.60 -0.38
C PRO A 75 5.26 -15.74 1.12
N ASP A 76 5.90 -14.93 1.97
CA ASP A 76 5.74 -14.95 3.43
C ASP A 76 4.77 -13.88 3.95
N ALA A 77 4.04 -13.18 3.06
CA ALA A 77 3.13 -12.11 3.47
C ALA A 77 1.79 -12.63 3.98
N ARG A 78 1.40 -13.85 3.58
CA ARG A 78 0.10 -14.40 3.95
C ARG A 78 0.09 -14.91 5.39
N VAL A 79 -0.69 -14.23 6.24
CA VAL A 79 -0.88 -14.63 7.64
C VAL A 79 -1.89 -15.75 7.73
N THR A 80 -1.57 -16.77 8.52
CA THR A 80 -2.42 -17.93 8.85
C THR A 80 -2.74 -17.96 10.34
N GLU A 81 -3.70 -18.80 10.75
CA GLU A 81 -4.05 -19.06 12.16
C GLU A 81 -4.56 -17.84 12.94
N TRP A 82 -5.08 -16.83 12.21
CA TRP A 82 -5.63 -15.61 12.79
C TRP A 82 -7.10 -15.76 13.24
N GLU A 83 -7.83 -16.70 12.67
CA GLU A 83 -9.30 -16.86 12.83
C GLU A 83 -9.69 -17.05 14.29
N SER A 84 -8.91 -17.83 15.04
CA SER A 84 -9.17 -18.10 16.46
C SER A 84 -9.02 -16.87 17.36
N LEU A 85 -8.37 -15.81 16.88
CA LEU A 85 -8.16 -14.58 17.60
C LEU A 85 -9.32 -13.58 17.44
N VAL A 86 -10.17 -13.73 16.43
CA VAL A 86 -11.23 -12.77 16.08
C VAL A 86 -12.16 -12.48 17.26
N GLU A 87 -12.61 -13.53 17.97
CA GLU A 87 -13.51 -13.41 19.11
C GLU A 87 -12.88 -12.67 20.30
N THR A 88 -11.56 -12.59 20.36
CA THR A 88 -10.82 -11.89 21.43
C THR A 88 -10.71 -10.39 21.19
N ILE A 89 -11.02 -9.92 19.97
CA ILE A 89 -10.84 -8.53 19.55
C ILE A 89 -12.14 -7.75 19.79
N GLN A 90 -12.02 -6.54 20.33
CA GLN A 90 -13.13 -5.61 20.52
C GLN A 90 -12.86 -4.34 19.71
N LEU A 91 -13.66 -4.12 18.65
CA LEU A 91 -13.60 -2.94 17.80
C LEU A 91 -15.00 -2.31 17.69
N PRO A 92 -15.06 -1.00 17.33
CA PRO A 92 -16.33 -0.33 17.02
C PRO A 92 -17.09 -1.03 15.90
N ASP A 93 -16.38 -1.46 14.86
CA ASP A 93 -16.94 -2.29 13.79
C ASP A 93 -16.48 -3.74 13.98
N PRO A 94 -17.41 -4.68 14.22
CA PRO A 94 -17.06 -6.09 14.36
C PRO A 94 -16.47 -6.70 13.09
N ASP A 95 -16.81 -6.19 11.93
CA ASP A 95 -16.34 -6.71 10.64
C ASP A 95 -14.84 -6.49 10.44
N ASP A 96 -14.25 -5.48 11.10
CA ASP A 96 -12.80 -5.18 11.03
C ASP A 96 -11.95 -6.01 12.02
N ARG A 97 -12.56 -6.83 12.89
CA ARG A 97 -11.81 -7.64 13.87
C ARG A 97 -10.78 -8.55 13.25
N HIS A 98 -11.05 -9.06 12.04
CA HIS A 98 -10.13 -9.94 11.33
C HIS A 98 -8.80 -9.24 10.99
N VAL A 99 -8.80 -7.92 10.76
CA VAL A 99 -7.60 -7.13 10.48
C VAL A 99 -6.67 -7.12 11.69
N VAL A 100 -7.20 -6.85 12.90
CA VAL A 100 -6.42 -6.86 14.14
C VAL A 100 -5.98 -8.28 14.50
N ALA A 101 -6.84 -9.28 14.29
CA ALA A 101 -6.52 -10.68 14.52
C ALA A 101 -5.34 -11.13 13.63
N ALA A 102 -5.39 -10.78 12.35
CA ALA A 102 -4.31 -11.05 11.41
C ALA A 102 -3.02 -10.29 11.77
N ALA A 103 -3.12 -9.02 12.18
CA ALA A 103 -1.96 -8.25 12.63
C ALA A 103 -1.26 -8.91 13.83
N ARG A 104 -2.02 -9.41 14.80
CA ARG A 104 -1.49 -10.14 15.96
C ARG A 104 -0.84 -11.47 15.56
N ALA A 105 -1.53 -12.28 14.78
CA ALA A 105 -1.02 -13.58 14.32
C ALA A 105 0.26 -13.42 13.50
N GLY A 106 0.29 -12.43 12.59
CA GLY A 106 1.43 -12.10 11.74
C GLY A 106 2.56 -11.35 12.46
N ARG A 107 2.33 -10.95 13.74
CA ARG A 107 3.24 -10.09 14.52
C ARG A 107 3.58 -8.81 13.76
N ALA A 108 2.55 -8.14 13.25
CA ALA A 108 2.70 -6.84 12.63
C ALA A 108 3.06 -5.79 13.67
N ASP A 109 3.91 -4.85 13.29
CA ASP A 109 4.24 -3.66 14.09
C ASP A 109 3.17 -2.58 13.92
N VAL A 110 2.57 -2.52 12.71
CA VAL A 110 1.56 -1.52 12.34
C VAL A 110 0.45 -2.12 11.47
N ILE A 111 -0.77 -1.59 11.60
CA ILE A 111 -1.86 -1.73 10.64
C ILE A 111 -1.87 -0.48 9.78
N VAL A 112 -1.72 -0.63 8.47
CA VAL A 112 -1.84 0.47 7.50
C VAL A 112 -3.26 0.49 6.96
N THR A 113 -4.00 1.55 7.29
CA THR A 113 -5.42 1.70 6.96
C THR A 113 -5.81 3.17 6.87
N ASP A 114 -6.68 3.51 5.92
CA ASP A 114 -7.29 4.86 5.87
C ASP A 114 -8.58 4.95 6.69
N ASN A 115 -9.08 3.81 7.23
CA ASN A 115 -10.25 3.75 8.12
C ASN A 115 -9.86 3.93 9.59
N LEU A 116 -9.06 4.93 9.93
CA LEU A 116 -8.50 5.11 11.27
C LEU A 116 -9.55 5.10 12.39
N GLY A 117 -10.77 5.55 12.13
CA GLY A 117 -11.87 5.56 13.10
C GLY A 117 -12.30 4.17 13.56
N HIS A 118 -12.12 3.15 12.73
CA HIS A 118 -12.49 1.76 13.05
C HIS A 118 -11.45 1.08 13.96
N PHE A 119 -10.24 1.62 14.03
CA PHE A 119 -9.12 1.08 14.81
C PHE A 119 -8.65 2.07 15.90
N PRO A 120 -9.48 2.43 16.91
CA PRO A 120 -9.05 3.36 17.94
C PRO A 120 -7.84 2.79 18.72
N PRO A 121 -6.83 3.62 19.06
CA PRO A 121 -5.61 3.14 19.70
C PRO A 121 -5.86 2.34 20.98
N ALA A 122 -6.88 2.70 21.75
CA ALA A 122 -7.24 2.02 23.01
C ALA A 122 -7.78 0.58 22.76
N ALA A 123 -8.22 0.25 21.55
CA ALA A 123 -8.70 -1.09 21.19
C ALA A 123 -7.60 -1.97 20.58
N LEU A 124 -6.42 -1.40 20.28
CA LEU A 124 -5.30 -2.16 19.74
C LEU A 124 -4.45 -2.74 20.86
N PRO A 125 -4.08 -4.03 20.77
CA PRO A 125 -3.16 -4.62 21.74
C PRO A 125 -1.75 -4.06 21.55
N ALA A 126 -1.13 -3.56 22.64
CA ALA A 126 0.24 -3.08 22.59
C ALA A 126 1.22 -4.22 22.19
N PRO A 127 2.26 -3.95 21.37
CA PRO A 127 2.71 -2.66 20.86
C PRO A 127 2.14 -2.29 19.46
N LEU A 128 1.10 -2.98 18.98
CA LEU A 128 0.53 -2.77 17.65
C LEU A 128 0.05 -1.33 17.48
N MET A 129 0.52 -0.66 16.44
CA MET A 129 0.12 0.68 16.05
C MET A 129 -0.81 0.67 14.82
N ARG A 130 -1.34 1.83 14.47
CA ARG A 130 -2.04 2.07 13.21
C ARG A 130 -1.54 3.35 12.57
N GLN A 131 -1.50 3.37 11.24
CA GLN A 131 -1.14 4.55 10.44
C GLN A 131 -2.05 4.66 9.21
N SER A 132 -2.28 5.89 8.74
CA SER A 132 -2.82 6.10 7.40
C SER A 132 -1.79 5.67 6.34
N LEU A 133 -2.24 5.47 5.10
CA LEU A 133 -1.31 5.18 4.02
C LEU A 133 -0.35 6.35 3.77
N ASP A 134 -0.83 7.60 3.88
CA ASP A 134 -0.02 8.81 3.72
C ASP A 134 1.11 8.87 4.77
N ASP A 135 0.78 8.72 6.06
CA ASP A 135 1.76 8.73 7.14
C ASP A 135 2.77 7.58 7.00
N PHE A 136 2.29 6.37 6.68
CA PHE A 136 3.16 5.20 6.52
C PHE A 136 4.17 5.34 5.38
N LEU A 137 3.72 5.88 4.23
CA LEU A 137 4.59 6.12 3.09
C LEU A 137 5.56 7.27 3.36
N LEU A 138 5.12 8.32 4.08
CA LEU A 138 5.98 9.43 4.51
C LEU A 138 7.09 8.94 5.44
N ASP A 139 6.76 8.16 6.47
CA ASP A 139 7.74 7.57 7.37
C ASP A 139 8.72 6.65 6.61
N SER A 140 8.22 5.88 5.64
CA SER A 140 9.05 5.03 4.79
C SER A 140 10.05 5.86 3.95
N LEU A 141 9.61 7.00 3.43
CA LEU A 141 10.45 7.92 2.68
C LEU A 141 11.52 8.58 3.56
N ASP A 142 11.15 9.00 4.77
CA ASP A 142 12.08 9.64 5.70
C ASP A 142 13.15 8.65 6.21
N LEU A 143 12.78 7.39 6.39
CA LEU A 143 13.71 6.34 6.83
C LEU A 143 14.58 5.80 5.70
N HIS A 144 14.05 5.71 4.48
CA HIS A 144 14.70 5.05 3.34
C HIS A 144 14.51 5.82 2.03
N PRO A 145 14.96 7.10 1.93
CA PRO A 145 14.65 7.96 0.79
C PRO A 145 15.10 7.37 -0.55
N GLU A 146 16.28 6.78 -0.62
CA GLU A 146 16.80 6.20 -1.87
C GLU A 146 15.97 4.99 -2.34
N LEU A 147 15.54 4.13 -1.41
CA LEU A 147 14.71 2.96 -1.74
C LEU A 147 13.34 3.38 -2.25
N VAL A 148 12.73 4.37 -1.60
CA VAL A 148 11.40 4.87 -1.98
C VAL A 148 11.45 5.59 -3.34
N VAL A 149 12.43 6.45 -3.55
CA VAL A 149 12.64 7.13 -4.84
C VAL A 149 12.88 6.10 -5.97
N SER A 150 13.73 5.10 -5.72
CA SER A 150 13.95 4.01 -6.68
C SER A 150 12.67 3.23 -7.01
N ALA A 151 11.87 2.90 -5.99
CA ALA A 151 10.59 2.22 -6.16
C ALA A 151 9.61 3.05 -7.01
N VAL A 152 9.51 4.35 -6.79
CA VAL A 152 8.66 5.24 -7.58
C VAL A 152 9.12 5.33 -9.04
N HIS A 153 10.42 5.38 -9.29
CA HIS A 153 10.98 5.32 -10.65
C HIS A 153 10.63 3.97 -11.33
N ALA A 154 10.74 2.86 -10.61
CA ALA A 154 10.38 1.54 -11.13
C ALA A 154 8.89 1.45 -11.48
N VAL A 155 8.00 2.02 -10.64
CA VAL A 155 6.56 2.10 -10.94
C VAL A 155 6.32 2.96 -12.18
N ALA A 156 6.92 4.15 -12.25
CA ALA A 156 6.80 5.06 -13.39
C ALA A 156 7.24 4.38 -14.71
N GLY A 157 8.36 3.66 -14.70
CA GLY A 157 8.88 2.94 -15.86
C GLY A 157 7.99 1.79 -16.36
N ARG A 158 7.05 1.31 -15.54
CA ARG A 158 6.05 0.31 -15.94
C ARG A 158 4.74 0.90 -16.48
N THR A 159 4.55 2.22 -16.36
CA THR A 159 3.39 2.93 -16.94
C THR A 159 3.49 2.99 -18.47
N GLY A 160 2.42 3.38 -19.15
CA GLY A 160 2.40 3.47 -20.62
C GLY A 160 2.03 2.19 -21.37
N ARG A 161 1.94 1.03 -20.69
CA ARG A 161 1.57 -0.25 -21.34
C ARG A 161 0.06 -0.38 -21.59
N SER A 162 -0.75 0.13 -20.68
CA SER A 162 -2.22 0.06 -20.74
C SER A 162 -2.88 1.41 -20.37
N GLY A 163 -2.12 2.51 -20.44
CA GLY A 163 -2.56 3.87 -20.11
C GLY A 163 -1.46 4.87 -20.41
N PRO A 164 -1.61 6.13 -20.03
CA PRO A 164 -0.58 7.15 -20.27
C PRO A 164 0.73 6.79 -19.56
N ALA A 165 1.85 7.02 -20.23
CA ALA A 165 3.16 6.96 -19.60
C ALA A 165 3.28 8.10 -18.57
N MET A 166 3.88 7.81 -17.43
CA MET A 166 4.07 8.75 -16.34
C MET A 166 5.55 8.78 -15.94
N THR A 167 6.04 9.96 -15.63
CA THR A 167 7.32 10.14 -14.94
C THR A 167 7.17 9.88 -13.44
N ALA A 168 8.28 9.75 -12.71
CA ALA A 168 8.24 9.67 -11.24
C ALA A 168 7.56 10.90 -10.63
N HIS A 169 7.77 12.07 -11.22
CA HIS A 169 7.12 13.32 -10.82
C HIS A 169 5.59 13.27 -11.00
N ASP A 170 5.11 12.74 -12.14
CA ASP A 170 3.67 12.56 -12.38
C ASP A 170 3.04 11.57 -11.39
N VAL A 171 3.77 10.50 -11.03
CA VAL A 171 3.33 9.56 -9.99
C VAL A 171 3.21 10.27 -8.64
N ALA A 172 4.19 11.10 -8.26
CA ALA A 172 4.15 11.85 -7.00
C ALA A 172 2.97 12.83 -6.96
N ILE A 173 2.73 13.60 -8.02
CA ILE A 173 1.56 14.50 -8.15
C ILE A 173 0.25 13.71 -8.06
N TYR A 174 0.19 12.56 -8.71
CA TYR A 174 -0.99 11.70 -8.63
C TYR A 174 -1.28 11.28 -7.19
N LEU A 175 -0.28 10.77 -6.47
CA LEU A 175 -0.40 10.32 -5.08
C LEU A 175 -0.82 11.48 -4.16
N GLN A 176 -0.18 12.66 -4.31
CA GLN A 176 -0.52 13.87 -3.57
C GLN A 176 -2.01 14.24 -3.71
N SER A 177 -2.56 14.16 -4.92
CA SER A 177 -3.96 14.51 -5.20
C SER A 177 -4.96 13.38 -4.91
N HIS A 178 -4.49 12.18 -4.54
CA HIS A 178 -5.33 11.00 -4.33
C HIS A 178 -5.14 10.38 -2.92
N GLY A 179 -5.13 11.23 -1.90
CA GLY A 179 -5.18 10.80 -0.50
C GLY A 179 -3.84 10.68 0.20
N MET A 180 -2.73 11.03 -0.46
CA MET A 180 -1.38 11.00 0.11
C MET A 180 -0.69 12.36 -0.05
N PRO A 181 -1.26 13.44 0.55
CA PRO A 181 -0.76 14.81 0.35
C PRO A 181 0.62 15.02 0.95
N ALA A 182 0.89 14.53 2.16
CA ALA A 182 2.16 14.75 2.84
C ALA A 182 3.29 13.93 2.18
N PHE A 183 3.04 12.66 1.89
CA PHE A 183 3.98 11.81 1.16
C PHE A 183 4.29 12.38 -0.23
N GLY A 184 3.25 12.76 -0.99
CA GLY A 184 3.42 13.30 -2.35
C GLY A 184 4.24 14.59 -2.38
N GLU A 185 3.99 15.52 -1.45
CA GLU A 185 4.77 16.76 -1.30
C GLU A 185 6.24 16.47 -0.98
N ARG A 186 6.49 15.60 0.01
CA ARG A 186 7.84 15.23 0.42
C ARG A 186 8.59 14.49 -0.69
N LEU A 187 7.91 13.59 -1.40
CA LEU A 187 8.48 12.86 -2.54
C LEU A 187 8.87 13.79 -3.69
N LEU A 188 8.04 14.80 -4.00
CA LEU A 188 8.38 15.82 -5.00
C LEU A 188 9.66 16.58 -4.64
N ALA A 189 9.84 16.91 -3.36
CA ALA A 189 11.04 17.56 -2.87
C ALA A 189 12.29 16.66 -3.04
N GLU A 190 12.18 15.35 -2.73
CA GLU A 190 13.27 14.39 -2.92
C GLU A 190 13.65 14.22 -4.40
N LEU A 191 12.63 14.05 -5.26
CA LEU A 191 12.85 13.92 -6.71
C LEU A 191 13.53 15.16 -7.31
N ALA A 192 13.21 16.35 -6.79
CA ALA A 192 13.86 17.60 -7.23
C ALA A 192 15.32 17.69 -6.81
N GLN A 193 15.69 17.12 -5.67
CA GLN A 193 17.08 17.07 -5.18
C GLN A 193 17.91 16.01 -5.92
N ALA A 194 17.27 14.90 -6.34
CA ALA A 194 17.93 13.82 -7.05
C ALA A 194 18.19 14.10 -8.55
N ASP A 195 17.63 15.18 -9.13
CA ASP A 195 17.84 15.54 -10.55
C ASP A 195 19.05 16.51 -10.70
N PRO A 196 20.24 16.00 -11.12
CA PRO A 196 21.46 16.80 -11.23
C PRO A 196 21.44 17.86 -12.34
N ARG A 197 20.35 17.98 -13.12
CA ARG A 197 20.26 18.93 -14.25
C ARG A 197 19.87 20.33 -13.83
N ARG A 198 19.55 20.60 -12.56
CA ARG A 198 19.19 21.93 -12.07
C ARG A 198 20.38 22.82 -11.66
N ASP A 199 21.59 22.27 -11.47
CA ASP A 199 22.76 23.04 -11.08
C ASP A 199 23.59 23.59 -12.27
N GLY A 200 23.08 23.47 -13.50
CA GLY A 200 23.80 23.83 -14.73
C GLY A 200 23.44 25.19 -15.38
N SER A 201 22.74 26.09 -14.70
CA SER A 201 22.40 27.39 -15.30
C SER A 201 22.56 28.58 -14.36
N THR A 202 23.80 28.89 -13.97
CA THR A 202 24.24 30.26 -13.69
C THR A 202 25.77 30.32 -13.69
N SER A 203 26.35 30.45 -14.88
CA SER A 203 27.71 31.03 -15.05
C SER A 203 27.81 31.59 -16.45
N THR A 204 27.42 32.82 -16.59
CA THR A 204 28.08 33.78 -17.50
C THR A 204 27.83 35.19 -16.99
#